data_1de3286b54d76d7821d4970f8c2bc6e8
#
_entry.id   1de3286b54d76d7821d4970f8c2bc6e8
#
_cell.length_a   1.000
_cell.length_b   1.000
_cell.length_c   1.000
_cell.angle_alpha   90.00
_cell.angle_beta   90.00
_cell.angle_gamma   90.00
#
_symmetry.space_group_name_H-M   'P 1'
#
loop_
_entity.id
_entity.type
_entity.pdbx_description
1 polymer ?
#
loop_
_entity_poly.entity_id
_entity_poly.type
_entity_poly.pdbx_seq_one_letter_code
_entity_poly.pdbx_strand_id
1 'polypeptide(L)' 'MKDRIYQLMQHTGLKQAEFAERLGMSAGSVSNIFTGRTNPTNNHVQAIHRAFPQVNINWLLFGEGEM' A
#
# COMPACT_ATOMS: atom_id res chain seq x y z
N MET A 1 -5.35 1.49 -8.04
CA MET A 1 -4.84 1.55 -6.66
C MET A 1 -3.49 0.85 -6.48
N LYS A 2 -3.27 -0.26 -7.16
CA LYS A 2 -2.00 -1.01 -7.06
C LYS A 2 -0.77 -0.13 -7.30
N ASP A 3 -0.80 0.70 -8.33
CA ASP A 3 0.33 1.55 -8.68
C ASP A 3 0.60 2.61 -7.61
N ARG A 4 -0.44 3.11 -6.97
CA ARG A 4 -0.28 4.08 -5.89
C ARG A 4 0.27 3.45 -4.61
N ILE A 5 -0.10 2.21 -4.33
CA ILE A 5 0.50 1.47 -3.21
C ILE A 5 2.00 1.28 -3.47
N TYR A 6 2.37 0.95 -4.69
CA TYR A 6 3.77 0.80 -5.07
C TYR A 6 4.54 2.13 -4.93
N GLN A 7 3.93 3.23 -5.39
CA GLN A 7 4.52 4.56 -5.23
C GLN A 7 4.73 4.90 -3.75
N LEU A 8 3.76 4.56 -2.90
CA LEU A 8 3.90 4.77 -1.46
C LEU A 8 5.09 3.99 -0.91
N MET A 9 5.21 2.72 -1.28
CA MET A 9 6.34 1.90 -0.83
C MET A 9 7.67 2.54 -1.24
N GLN A 10 7.79 2.98 -2.49
CA GLN A 10 9.00 3.65 -2.96
C GLN A 10 9.28 4.93 -2.19
N HIS A 11 8.24 5.69 -1.88
CA HIS A 11 8.37 6.93 -1.12
C HIS A 11 8.92 6.67 0.29
N THR A 12 8.53 5.57 0.93
CA THR A 12 9.01 5.22 2.27
C THR A 12 10.45 4.76 2.28
N GLY A 13 10.98 4.32 1.15
CA GLY A 13 12.31 3.73 1.05
C GLY A 13 12.40 2.32 1.58
N LEU A 14 11.29 1.73 2.03
CA LEU A 14 11.26 0.37 2.56
C LEU A 14 11.29 -0.65 1.42
N LYS A 15 11.94 -1.78 1.68
CA LYS A 15 11.85 -2.93 0.80
C LYS A 15 10.49 -3.58 0.97
N GLN A 16 10.10 -4.41 -0.01
CA GLN A 16 8.77 -5.02 -0.03
C GLN A 16 8.47 -5.82 1.25
N ALA A 17 9.42 -6.60 1.74
CA ALA A 17 9.24 -7.37 2.97
C ALA A 17 9.02 -6.47 4.18
N GLU A 18 9.78 -5.38 4.27
CA GLU A 18 9.64 -4.41 5.36
C GLU A 18 8.32 -3.65 5.28
N PHE A 19 7.92 -3.29 4.06
CA PHE A 19 6.64 -2.62 3.82
C PHE A 19 5.48 -3.52 4.24
N ALA A 20 5.52 -4.79 3.83
CA ALA A 20 4.51 -5.77 4.23
C ALA A 20 4.43 -5.91 5.75
N GLU A 21 5.59 -5.98 6.41
CA GLU A 21 5.64 -6.07 7.87
C GLU A 21 4.96 -4.88 8.54
N ARG A 22 5.19 -3.67 8.01
CA ARG A 22 4.52 -2.47 8.52
C ARG A 22 3.02 -2.54 8.38
N LEU A 23 2.54 -3.17 7.31
CA LEU A 23 1.10 -3.36 7.09
C LEU A 23 0.51 -4.51 7.89
N GLY A 24 1.35 -5.31 8.55
CA GLY A 24 0.89 -6.50 9.25
C GLY A 24 0.52 -7.64 8.30
N MET A 25 1.11 -7.66 7.12
CA MET A 25 0.82 -8.64 6.07
C MET A 25 2.08 -9.43 5.72
N SER A 26 1.90 -10.59 5.08
CA SER A 26 3.04 -11.33 4.54
C SER A 26 3.59 -10.64 3.30
N ALA A 27 4.89 -10.84 3.03
CA ALA A 27 5.51 -10.34 1.81
C ALA A 27 4.82 -10.90 0.56
N GLY A 28 4.35 -12.14 0.64
CA GLY A 28 3.61 -12.78 -0.45
C GLY A 28 2.30 -12.09 -0.76
N SER A 29 1.57 -11.63 0.26
CA SER A 29 0.33 -10.87 0.06
C SER A 29 0.58 -9.59 -0.70
N VAL A 30 1.62 -8.85 -0.33
CA VAL A 30 1.98 -7.61 -1.02
C VAL A 30 2.45 -7.90 -2.44
N SER A 31 3.27 -8.94 -2.62
CA SER A 31 3.72 -9.37 -3.95
C SER A 31 2.54 -9.69 -4.86
N ASN A 32 1.52 -10.37 -4.35
CA ASN A 32 0.34 -10.73 -5.13
C ASN A 32 -0.43 -9.49 -5.61
N ILE A 33 -0.47 -8.43 -4.80
CA ILE A 33 -1.06 -7.17 -5.23
C ILE A 33 -0.25 -6.59 -6.40
N PHE A 34 1.07 -6.53 -6.26
CA PHE A 34 1.93 -5.90 -7.27
C PHE A 34 1.97 -6.68 -8.57
N THR A 35 1.84 -8.00 -8.52
CA THR A 35 1.81 -8.84 -9.72
C THR A 35 0.42 -8.92 -10.36
N GLY A 36 -0.60 -8.38 -9.70
CA GLY A 36 -1.96 -8.39 -10.22
C GLY A 36 -2.73 -9.68 -9.93
N ARG A 37 -2.19 -10.58 -9.12
CA ARG A 37 -2.90 -11.81 -8.75
C ARG A 37 -4.09 -11.54 -7.86
N THR A 38 -4.00 -10.54 -7.00
CA THR A 38 -5.10 -10.11 -6.15
C THR A 38 -5.27 -8.61 -6.27
N ASN A 39 -6.51 -8.16 -6.17
CA ASN A 39 -6.81 -6.73 -6.14
C ASN A 39 -6.72 -6.22 -4.70
N PRO A 40 -6.23 -4.99 -4.50
CA PRO A 40 -6.28 -4.37 -3.18
C PRO A 40 -7.72 -4.26 -2.70
N THR A 41 -7.93 -4.57 -1.42
CA THR A 41 -9.25 -4.52 -0.79
C THR A 41 -9.29 -3.43 0.26
N ASN A 42 -10.46 -3.24 0.87
CA ASN A 42 -10.62 -2.32 1.97
C ASN A 42 -9.68 -2.66 3.14
N ASN A 43 -9.39 -3.94 3.36
CA ASN A 43 -8.45 -4.35 4.41
C ASN A 43 -7.05 -3.79 4.15
N HIS A 44 -6.63 -3.76 2.88
CA HIS A 44 -5.34 -3.18 2.51
C HIS A 44 -5.33 -1.66 2.76
N VAL A 45 -6.41 -0.98 2.42
CA VAL A 45 -6.54 0.45 2.65
C VAL A 45 -6.47 0.76 4.14
N GLN A 46 -7.18 0.01 4.96
CA GLN A 46 -7.17 0.19 6.40
C GLN A 46 -5.79 -0.06 7.00
N ALA A 47 -5.09 -1.10 6.52
CA ALA A 47 -3.74 -1.41 6.97
C ALA A 47 -2.77 -0.27 6.65
N ILE A 48 -2.87 0.29 5.45
CA ILE A 48 -2.05 1.43 5.04
C ILE A 48 -2.35 2.66 5.89
N HIS A 49 -3.62 2.92 6.15
CA HIS A 49 -4.02 4.05 6.99
C HIS A 49 -3.47 3.94 8.41
N ARG A 50 -3.47 2.73 8.99
CA ARG A 50 -2.91 2.51 10.32
C ARG A 50 -1.39 2.64 10.34
N ALA A 51 -0.71 2.10 9.33
CA ALA A 51 0.75 2.11 9.28
C ALA A 51 1.31 3.48 8.89
N PHE A 52 0.61 4.19 8.02
CA PHE A 52 1.04 5.48 7.47
C PHE A 52 -0.10 6.49 7.55
N PRO A 53 -0.43 6.98 8.74
CA PRO A 53 -1.61 7.84 8.93
C PRO A 53 -1.54 9.17 8.19
N GLN A 54 -0.35 9.61 7.76
CA GLN A 54 -0.18 10.84 7.01
C GLN A 54 -0.57 10.71 5.53
N VAL A 55 -0.70 9.47 5.04
CA VAL A 55 -1.04 9.25 3.63
C VAL A 55 -2.46 9.73 3.36
N ASN A 56 -2.62 10.50 2.29
CA ASN A 56 -3.92 10.99 1.86
C ASN A 56 -4.73 9.83 1.26
N ILE A 57 -5.77 9.40 1.94
CA ILE A 57 -6.61 8.28 1.50
C ILE A 57 -7.29 8.58 0.17
N ASN A 58 -7.70 9.81 -0.07
CA ASN A 58 -8.30 10.19 -1.35
C ASN A 58 -7.29 10.03 -2.50
N TRP A 59 -6.02 10.35 -2.24
CA TRP A 59 -4.98 10.08 -3.23
C TRP A 59 -4.82 8.59 -3.46
N LEU A 60 -4.79 7.79 -2.40
CA LEU A 60 -4.59 6.35 -2.52
C LEU A 60 -5.73 5.68 -3.30
N LEU A 61 -6.97 6.06 -3.00
CA LEU A 61 -8.15 5.44 -3.60
C LEU A 61 -8.46 5.99 -4.99
N PHE A 62 -8.34 7.30 -5.18
CA PHE A 62 -8.86 7.98 -6.36
C PHE A 62 -7.82 8.76 -7.14
N GLY A 63 -6.61 8.88 -6.63
CA GLY A 63 -5.57 9.68 -7.26
C GLY A 63 -5.78 11.18 -7.09
N GLU A 64 -6.57 11.60 -6.12
CA GLU A 64 -6.87 13.00 -5.87
C GLU A 64 -5.88 13.62 -4.91
N GLY A 65 -5.34 14.79 -5.26
CA GLY A 65 -4.39 15.51 -4.42
C GLY A 65 -3.02 14.85 -4.41
N GLU A 66 -2.28 15.08 -3.35
CA GLU A 66 -0.94 14.55 -3.16
C GLU A 66 -0.93 13.45 -2.11
N MET A 67 0.09 12.58 -2.21
CA MET A 67 0.33 11.52 -1.23
C MET A 67 0.41 12.10 0.19
#